data_46428bf1c07d60f15aaf2a217d52ce84
#
_entry.id   46428bf1c07d60f15aaf2a217d52ce84
#
_cell.length_a   1.000
_cell.length_b   1.000
_cell.length_c   1.000
_cell.angle_alpha   90.00
_cell.angle_beta   90.00
_cell.angle_gamma   90.00
#
_symmetry.space_group_name_H-M   'P 1'
#
loop_
_entity.id
_entity.type
_entity.pdbx_description
1 polymer ?
#
loop_
_entity_poly.entity_id
_entity_poly.type
_entity_poly.pdbx_seq_one_letter_code
_entity_poly.pdbx_strand_id
1 'polypeptide(L)'
;RGAYAVDDRPPTCDVVLAFGGNLGNVPVTLKRAIEEISQWDDVDITTVSPLVRTRAVLRPGQDAQPDYWNAVALGTFSLAPLDLLDRIHELEARRGRVRHEVWGARTIDIDVIDIKGMTSDDPRLTLPHPRAHERAFVLSPWLMADENAELSGHGPLADLIAQAPDRGGILDAVADWMEDPESVIADSDELLEELRLPRLE
;
A
#
# COMPACT_ATOMS: atom_id res chain seq x y z
N ARG A 1 -17.56 15.23 -2.23
CA ARG A 1 -17.92 15.38 -3.65
C ARG A 1 -17.07 14.45 -4.49
N GLY A 2 -17.67 13.43 -5.11
CA GLY A 2 -17.03 12.78 -6.24
C GLY A 2 -16.80 13.84 -7.33
N ALA A 3 -15.64 13.88 -7.96
CA ALA A 3 -15.32 14.90 -8.95
C ALA A 3 -16.10 14.74 -10.27
N TYR A 4 -16.72 13.58 -10.50
CA TYR A 4 -17.51 13.33 -11.68
C TYR A 4 -18.99 13.19 -11.32
N ALA A 5 -19.87 13.85 -12.07
CA ALA A 5 -21.27 13.43 -12.16
C ALA A 5 -21.32 12.01 -12.73
N VAL A 6 -22.32 11.23 -12.35
CA VAL A 6 -22.44 9.82 -12.78
C VAL A 6 -22.37 9.69 -14.29
N ASP A 7 -22.96 10.63 -15.03
CA ASP A 7 -23.04 10.64 -16.49
C ASP A 7 -21.76 11.18 -17.18
N ASP A 8 -20.90 11.91 -16.45
CA ASP A 8 -19.68 12.52 -16.96
C ASP A 8 -18.42 11.68 -16.66
N ARG A 9 -18.58 10.64 -15.82
CA ARG A 9 -17.48 9.76 -15.46
C ARG A 9 -17.04 8.94 -16.67
N PRO A 10 -15.71 8.84 -16.94
CA PRO A 10 -15.21 7.91 -17.95
C PRO A 10 -15.68 6.46 -17.64
N PRO A 11 -15.87 5.62 -18.67
CA PRO A 11 -16.25 4.22 -18.46
C PRO A 11 -15.27 3.46 -17.56
N THR A 12 -13.98 3.82 -17.62
CA THR A 12 -12.94 3.30 -16.71
C THR A 12 -12.10 4.45 -16.18
N CYS A 13 -11.66 4.33 -14.93
CA CYS A 13 -10.75 5.28 -14.28
C CYS A 13 -9.48 4.57 -13.84
N ASP A 14 -8.34 5.25 -13.98
CA ASP A 14 -7.07 4.77 -13.43
C ASP A 14 -7.07 4.92 -11.91
N VAL A 15 -6.63 3.89 -11.20
CA VAL A 15 -6.59 3.85 -9.75
C VAL A 15 -5.24 3.37 -9.24
N VAL A 16 -4.83 3.92 -8.12
CA VAL A 16 -3.66 3.50 -7.34
C VAL A 16 -4.13 3.01 -5.99
N LEU A 17 -3.86 1.74 -5.69
CA LEU A 17 -4.16 1.11 -4.41
C LEU A 17 -2.87 0.83 -3.65
N ALA A 18 -2.82 1.19 -2.37
CA ALA A 18 -1.72 0.85 -1.49
C ALA A 18 -2.13 -0.26 -0.52
N PHE A 19 -1.25 -1.23 -0.35
CA PHE A 19 -1.43 -2.39 0.50
C PHE A 19 -0.34 -2.42 1.56
N GLY A 20 -0.69 -2.70 2.80
CA GLY A 20 0.28 -2.78 3.86
C GLY A 20 -0.18 -3.57 5.07
N GLY A 21 0.77 -3.91 5.92
CA GLY A 21 0.55 -4.60 7.19
C GLY A 21 1.86 -4.93 7.88
N ASN A 22 1.77 -5.39 9.13
CA ASN A 22 2.94 -5.83 9.90
C ASN A 22 2.65 -7.02 10.83
N LEU A 23 1.47 -7.64 10.73
CA LEU A 23 1.10 -8.82 11.50
C LEU A 23 0.94 -10.05 10.61
N GLY A 24 1.46 -11.17 11.06
CA GLY A 24 1.40 -12.44 10.35
C GLY A 24 2.30 -12.46 9.12
N ASN A 25 2.02 -13.37 8.19
CA ASN A 25 2.74 -13.43 6.94
C ASN A 25 2.17 -12.40 5.96
N VAL A 26 2.61 -11.16 6.07
CA VAL A 26 2.10 -10.02 5.30
C VAL A 26 2.27 -10.22 3.79
N PRO A 27 3.43 -10.63 3.25
CA PRO A 27 3.56 -10.85 1.80
C PRO A 27 2.50 -11.78 1.24
N VAL A 28 2.22 -12.90 1.90
CA VAL A 28 1.17 -13.86 1.49
C VAL A 28 -0.21 -13.21 1.59
N THR A 29 -0.49 -12.50 2.67
CA THR A 29 -1.78 -11.81 2.87
C THR A 29 -2.02 -10.76 1.80
N LEU A 30 -1.03 -9.94 1.47
CA LEU A 30 -1.14 -8.92 0.43
C LEU A 30 -1.33 -9.55 -0.95
N LYS A 31 -0.58 -10.60 -1.27
CA LYS A 31 -0.74 -11.30 -2.55
C LYS A 31 -2.17 -11.82 -2.72
N ARG A 32 -2.72 -12.47 -1.70
CA ARG A 32 -4.10 -12.98 -1.74
C ARG A 32 -5.12 -11.88 -1.93
N ALA A 33 -4.93 -10.73 -1.29
CA ALA A 33 -5.81 -9.58 -1.46
C ALA A 33 -5.75 -9.02 -2.88
N ILE A 34 -4.56 -8.85 -3.43
CA ILE A 34 -4.37 -8.37 -4.81
C ILE A 34 -4.98 -9.34 -5.81
N GLU A 35 -4.77 -10.64 -5.63
CA GLU A 35 -5.36 -11.66 -6.50
C GLU A 35 -6.90 -11.64 -6.44
N GLU A 36 -7.48 -11.47 -5.27
CA GLU A 36 -8.94 -11.37 -5.13
C GLU A 36 -9.48 -10.14 -5.87
N ILE A 37 -8.85 -8.98 -5.70
CA ILE A 37 -9.25 -7.75 -6.41
C ILE A 37 -9.13 -7.95 -7.93
N SER A 38 -8.08 -8.61 -8.40
CA SER A 38 -7.89 -8.88 -9.84
C SER A 38 -8.93 -9.85 -10.43
N GLN A 39 -9.68 -10.57 -9.63
CA GLN A 39 -10.80 -11.40 -10.07
C GLN A 39 -12.13 -10.63 -10.17
N TRP A 40 -12.20 -9.42 -9.68
CA TRP A 40 -13.41 -8.61 -9.80
C TRP A 40 -13.61 -8.14 -11.25
N ASP A 41 -14.80 -8.36 -11.79
CA ASP A 41 -15.11 -8.06 -13.20
C ASP A 41 -14.93 -6.57 -13.54
N ASP A 42 -15.14 -5.69 -12.55
CA ASP A 42 -15.11 -4.24 -12.71
C ASP A 42 -13.74 -3.62 -12.43
N VAL A 43 -12.74 -4.44 -12.14
CA VAL A 43 -11.37 -3.99 -11.81
C VAL A 43 -10.36 -4.77 -12.65
N ASP A 44 -9.40 -4.05 -13.22
CA ASP A 44 -8.27 -4.62 -13.94
C ASP A 44 -6.96 -4.15 -13.31
N ILE A 45 -6.27 -5.03 -12.60
CA ILE A 45 -4.95 -4.76 -12.04
C ILE A 45 -3.91 -5.02 -13.13
N THR A 46 -3.20 -3.97 -13.53
CA THR A 46 -2.22 -4.03 -14.61
C THR A 46 -0.77 -4.16 -14.15
N THR A 47 -0.46 -3.64 -12.98
CA THR A 47 0.90 -3.62 -12.45
C THR A 47 0.89 -3.74 -10.93
N VAL A 48 1.78 -4.56 -10.41
CA VAL A 48 2.04 -4.64 -8.97
C VAL A 48 3.49 -4.24 -8.72
N SER A 49 3.69 -3.34 -7.77
CA SER A 49 5.03 -2.84 -7.42
C SER A 49 5.88 -3.88 -6.71
N PRO A 50 7.20 -3.66 -6.61
CA PRO A 50 8.00 -4.29 -5.57
C PRO A 50 7.39 -4.10 -4.18
N LEU A 51 7.69 -5.04 -3.29
CA LEU A 51 7.31 -4.97 -1.88
C LEU A 51 8.43 -4.25 -1.11
N VAL A 52 8.09 -3.24 -0.34
CA VAL A 52 9.05 -2.51 0.48
C VAL A 52 8.85 -2.79 1.96
N ARG A 53 9.94 -2.83 2.72
CA ARG A 53 9.95 -3.03 4.16
C ARG A 53 10.35 -1.75 4.87
N THR A 54 9.62 -1.39 5.91
CA THR A 54 9.91 -0.26 6.78
C THR A 54 9.77 -0.63 8.24
N ARG A 55 10.46 0.08 9.13
CA ARG A 55 10.30 -0.11 10.56
C ARG A 55 8.99 0.51 11.04
N ALA A 56 8.33 -0.16 11.98
CA ALA A 56 7.18 0.40 12.66
C ALA A 56 7.58 1.66 13.44
N VAL A 57 6.78 2.71 13.28
CA VAL A 57 6.93 3.93 14.10
C VAL A 57 6.25 3.68 15.45
N LEU A 58 7.02 3.73 16.53
CA LEU A 58 6.54 3.47 17.87
C LEU A 58 6.26 4.77 18.62
N ARG A 59 5.20 4.73 19.44
CA ARG A 59 4.95 5.77 20.45
C ARG A 59 5.84 5.55 21.67
N PRO A 60 6.15 6.61 22.44
CA PRO A 60 6.81 6.45 23.72
C PRO A 60 6.08 5.44 24.61
N GLY A 61 6.81 4.44 25.13
CA GLY A 61 6.25 3.40 25.98
C GLY A 61 5.52 2.26 25.25
N GLN A 62 5.41 2.30 23.93
CA GLN A 62 4.83 1.23 23.13
C GLN A 62 5.85 0.10 22.96
N ASP A 63 5.38 -1.16 23.01
CA ASP A 63 6.21 -2.32 22.74
C ASP A 63 6.67 -2.35 21.28
N ALA A 64 7.82 -2.99 21.03
CA ALA A 64 8.32 -3.20 19.69
C ALA A 64 7.31 -3.94 18.82
N GLN A 65 7.16 -3.49 17.57
CA GLN A 65 6.29 -4.10 16.58
C GLN A 65 7.12 -4.65 15.41
N PRO A 66 6.60 -5.67 14.70
CA PRO A 66 7.20 -6.13 13.47
C PRO A 66 7.30 -5.01 12.43
N ASP A 67 8.26 -5.15 11.52
CA ASP A 67 8.39 -4.24 10.38
C ASP A 67 7.12 -4.25 9.53
N TYR A 68 6.83 -3.10 8.90
CA TYR A 68 5.77 -2.99 7.91
C TYR A 68 6.25 -3.45 6.53
N TRP A 69 5.33 -4.07 5.82
CA TRP A 69 5.48 -4.41 4.41
C TRP A 69 4.43 -3.66 3.61
N ASN A 70 4.83 -3.04 2.51
CA ASN A 70 3.96 -2.21 1.69
C ASN A 70 4.22 -2.45 0.20
N ALA A 71 3.14 -2.48 -0.57
CA ALA A 71 3.18 -2.53 -2.02
C ALA A 71 2.06 -1.68 -2.60
N VAL A 72 2.18 -1.33 -3.88
CA VAL A 72 1.20 -0.57 -4.63
C VAL A 72 0.74 -1.38 -5.83
N ALA A 73 -0.54 -1.37 -6.11
CA ALA A 73 -1.10 -1.91 -7.34
C ALA A 73 -1.71 -0.78 -8.19
N LEU A 74 -1.43 -0.83 -9.48
CA LEU A 74 -1.98 0.08 -10.47
C LEU A 74 -2.99 -0.67 -11.33
N GLY A 75 -4.05 0.00 -11.70
CA GLY A 75 -5.06 -0.60 -12.54
C GLY A 75 -6.15 0.39 -12.95
N THR A 76 -7.23 -0.16 -13.48
CA THR A 76 -8.44 0.58 -13.86
C THR A 76 -9.67 -0.04 -13.21
N PHE A 77 -10.71 0.74 -13.05
CA PHE A 77 -11.98 0.26 -12.53
C PHE A 77 -13.16 1.00 -13.17
N SER A 78 -14.32 0.32 -13.20
CA SER A 78 -15.55 0.87 -13.77
C SER A 78 -16.68 1.09 -12.75
N LEU A 79 -16.46 0.68 -11.50
CA LEU A 79 -17.36 0.92 -10.37
C LEU A 79 -17.46 2.41 -10.02
N ALA A 80 -18.52 2.79 -9.32
CA ALA A 80 -18.51 4.05 -8.57
C ALA A 80 -17.41 4.01 -7.51
N PRO A 81 -16.69 5.11 -7.25
CA PRO A 81 -15.56 5.12 -6.30
C PRO A 81 -15.94 4.65 -4.89
N LEU A 82 -17.11 5.01 -4.38
CA LEU A 82 -17.56 4.54 -3.07
C LEU A 82 -17.92 3.06 -3.06
N ASP A 83 -18.41 2.51 -4.17
CA ASP A 83 -18.64 1.07 -4.29
C ASP A 83 -17.33 0.29 -4.31
N LEU A 84 -16.31 0.80 -4.97
CA LEU A 84 -14.97 0.24 -4.91
C LEU A 84 -14.44 0.23 -3.47
N LEU A 85 -14.59 1.34 -2.76
CA LEU A 85 -14.17 1.45 -1.36
C LEU A 85 -14.90 0.44 -0.47
N ASP A 86 -16.21 0.29 -0.63
CA ASP A 86 -17.01 -0.66 0.15
C ASP A 86 -16.54 -2.10 -0.07
N ARG A 87 -16.25 -2.49 -1.32
CA ARG A 87 -15.70 -3.82 -1.63
C ARG A 87 -14.32 -4.03 -1.00
N ILE A 88 -13.48 -3.01 -1.03
CA ILE A 88 -12.16 -3.06 -0.38
C ILE A 88 -12.31 -3.26 1.13
N HIS A 89 -13.21 -2.54 1.79
CA HIS A 89 -13.47 -2.70 3.22
C HIS A 89 -13.99 -4.10 3.57
N GLU A 90 -14.88 -4.66 2.76
CA GLU A 90 -15.35 -6.04 2.94
C GLU A 90 -14.21 -7.06 2.80
N LEU A 91 -13.32 -6.84 1.84
CA LEU A 91 -12.15 -7.69 1.66
C LEU A 91 -11.23 -7.61 2.88
N GLU A 92 -10.91 -6.42 3.36
CA GLU A 92 -10.11 -6.23 4.57
C GLU A 92 -10.72 -6.98 5.76
N ALA A 93 -12.04 -6.87 5.96
CA ALA A 93 -12.75 -7.55 7.05
C ALA A 93 -12.65 -9.06 6.95
N ARG A 94 -12.80 -9.63 5.75
CA ARG A 94 -12.71 -11.08 5.51
C ARG A 94 -11.28 -11.62 5.60
N ARG A 95 -10.29 -10.82 5.21
CA ARG A 95 -8.87 -11.21 5.24
C ARG A 95 -8.21 -11.00 6.59
N GLY A 96 -8.98 -10.69 7.62
CA GLY A 96 -8.49 -10.69 8.99
C GLY A 96 -7.83 -9.41 9.42
N ARG A 97 -8.37 -8.24 9.04
CA ARG A 97 -7.95 -6.97 9.62
C ARG A 97 -8.22 -6.97 11.12
N VAL A 98 -7.22 -7.35 11.90
CA VAL A 98 -7.28 -7.33 13.35
C VAL A 98 -6.57 -6.09 13.85
N ARG A 99 -7.28 -5.24 14.59
CA ARG A 99 -6.68 -4.14 15.33
C ARG A 99 -6.58 -4.53 16.79
N HIS A 100 -5.38 -4.66 17.29
CA HIS A 100 -5.13 -4.89 18.72
C HIS A 100 -5.13 -3.57 19.49
N GLU A 101 -4.72 -2.48 18.86
CA GLU A 101 -4.64 -1.14 19.43
C GLU A 101 -4.98 -0.10 18.36
N VAL A 102 -5.38 1.12 18.76
CA VAL A 102 -5.72 2.21 17.82
C VAL A 102 -4.55 2.56 16.87
N TRP A 103 -3.30 2.41 17.33
CA TRP A 103 -2.08 2.60 16.54
C TRP A 103 -1.24 1.32 16.47
N GLY A 104 -1.88 0.18 16.70
CA GLY A 104 -1.22 -1.10 16.79
C GLY A 104 -0.99 -1.76 15.44
N ALA A 105 -0.42 -2.96 15.54
CA ALA A 105 -0.14 -3.83 14.41
C ALA A 105 -1.41 -4.22 13.64
N ARG A 106 -1.29 -4.38 12.30
CA ARG A 106 -2.40 -4.72 11.41
C ARG A 106 -2.02 -5.85 10.47
N THR A 107 -2.96 -6.76 10.25
CA THR A 107 -2.82 -7.86 9.30
C THR A 107 -2.81 -7.36 7.86
N ILE A 108 -3.74 -6.46 7.54
CA ILE A 108 -3.85 -5.84 6.22
C ILE A 108 -4.52 -4.47 6.31
N ASP A 109 -4.04 -3.56 5.50
CA ASP A 109 -4.61 -2.24 5.30
C ASP A 109 -4.54 -1.90 3.81
N ILE A 110 -5.66 -1.47 3.23
CA ILE A 110 -5.75 -1.14 1.81
C ILE A 110 -6.31 0.27 1.68
N ASP A 111 -5.54 1.15 1.04
CA ASP A 111 -5.94 2.53 0.81
C ASP A 111 -6.10 2.82 -0.68
N VAL A 112 -7.15 3.56 -1.04
CA VAL A 112 -7.26 4.20 -2.36
C VAL A 112 -6.43 5.48 -2.31
N ILE A 113 -5.33 5.49 -3.04
CA ILE A 113 -4.37 6.59 -3.01
C ILE A 113 -4.74 7.71 -3.96
N ASP A 114 -5.05 7.34 -5.20
CA ASP A 114 -5.37 8.31 -6.25
C ASP A 114 -6.28 7.67 -7.30
N ILE A 115 -7.20 8.47 -7.81
CA ILE A 115 -7.99 8.15 -8.99
C ILE A 115 -7.74 9.28 -9.98
N LYS A 116 -7.13 8.97 -11.12
CA LYS A 116 -6.72 9.96 -12.10
C LYS A 116 -7.88 10.85 -12.56
N GLY A 117 -7.67 12.15 -12.49
CA GLY A 117 -8.65 13.15 -12.87
C GLY A 117 -9.77 13.39 -11.87
N MET A 118 -9.70 12.76 -10.68
CA MET A 118 -10.72 12.88 -9.65
C MET A 118 -10.14 13.52 -8.39
N THR A 119 -10.86 14.51 -7.84
CA THR A 119 -10.61 15.04 -6.49
C THR A 119 -11.86 14.84 -5.65
N SER A 120 -11.68 14.58 -4.37
CA SER A 120 -12.79 14.39 -3.43
C SER A 120 -12.42 14.91 -2.05
N ASP A 121 -13.35 15.63 -1.45
CA ASP A 121 -13.29 16.07 -0.05
C ASP A 121 -14.23 15.28 0.87
N ASP A 122 -14.90 14.26 0.34
CA ASP A 122 -15.73 13.34 1.12
C ASP A 122 -14.86 12.65 2.17
N PRO A 123 -15.18 12.75 3.46
CA PRO A 123 -14.36 12.15 4.52
C PRO A 123 -14.28 10.62 4.44
N ARG A 124 -15.21 9.97 3.74
CA ARG A 124 -15.16 8.53 3.48
C ARG A 124 -14.10 8.16 2.44
N LEU A 125 -13.87 9.04 1.48
CA LEU A 125 -12.93 8.84 0.39
C LEU A 125 -12.36 10.19 -0.05
N THR A 126 -11.34 10.66 0.64
CA THR A 126 -10.60 11.86 0.26
C THR A 126 -9.61 11.52 -0.85
N LEU A 127 -9.65 12.23 -1.97
CA LEU A 127 -8.79 12.00 -3.13
C LEU A 127 -8.07 13.28 -3.58
N PRO A 128 -6.77 13.21 -3.83
CA PRO A 128 -5.88 12.10 -3.51
C PRO A 128 -5.82 11.85 -2.00
N HIS A 129 -5.34 10.68 -1.60
CA HIS A 129 -5.19 10.35 -0.18
C HIS A 129 -4.42 11.48 0.53
N PRO A 130 -4.93 12.01 1.65
CA PRO A 130 -4.46 13.29 2.21
C PRO A 130 -3.03 13.26 2.71
N ARG A 131 -2.46 12.07 2.95
CA ARG A 131 -1.10 11.90 3.44
C ARG A 131 -0.15 11.22 2.46
N ALA A 132 -0.62 10.84 1.27
CA ALA A 132 0.20 10.10 0.31
C ALA A 132 1.48 10.86 -0.08
N HIS A 133 1.41 12.19 -0.24
CA HIS A 133 2.55 13.01 -0.62
C HIS A 133 3.69 13.05 0.42
N GLU A 134 3.43 12.60 1.65
CA GLU A 134 4.38 12.55 2.77
C GLU A 134 4.91 11.14 3.05
N ARG A 135 4.40 10.12 2.36
CA ARG A 135 4.66 8.72 2.68
C ARG A 135 5.54 8.05 1.63
N ALA A 136 6.83 8.00 1.90
CA ALA A 136 7.79 7.33 1.01
C ALA A 136 7.44 5.84 0.79
N PHE A 137 6.85 5.17 1.78
CA PHE A 137 6.43 3.77 1.67
C PHE A 137 5.23 3.55 0.73
N VAL A 138 4.57 4.61 0.28
CA VAL A 138 3.60 4.59 -0.81
C VAL A 138 4.25 5.07 -2.11
N LEU A 139 4.91 6.21 -2.07
CA LEU A 139 5.49 6.87 -3.24
C LEU A 139 6.61 6.06 -3.89
N SER A 140 7.49 5.47 -3.09
CA SER A 140 8.64 4.73 -3.62
C SER A 140 8.25 3.45 -4.37
N PRO A 141 7.42 2.55 -3.83
CA PRO A 141 6.96 1.41 -4.61
C PRO A 141 6.12 1.82 -5.82
N TRP A 142 5.32 2.87 -5.71
CA TRP A 142 4.57 3.39 -6.86
C TRP A 142 5.51 3.87 -7.97
N LEU A 143 6.54 4.65 -7.65
CA LEU A 143 7.55 5.09 -8.63
C LEU A 143 8.28 3.92 -9.29
N MET A 144 8.59 2.86 -8.52
CA MET A 144 9.18 1.64 -9.05
C MET A 144 8.26 0.92 -10.05
N ALA A 145 6.94 1.03 -9.87
CA ALA A 145 5.95 0.45 -10.78
C ALA A 145 5.69 1.32 -12.01
N ASP A 146 5.82 2.63 -11.88
CA ASP A 146 5.61 3.61 -12.95
C ASP A 146 6.53 4.82 -12.76
N GLU A 147 7.62 4.85 -13.51
CA GLU A 147 8.65 5.90 -13.42
C GLU A 147 8.16 7.30 -13.79
N ASN A 148 7.04 7.40 -14.53
CA ASN A 148 6.45 8.66 -14.96
C ASN A 148 5.27 9.09 -14.08
N ALA A 149 5.01 8.39 -12.99
CA ALA A 149 3.85 8.65 -12.16
C ALA A 149 3.89 10.03 -11.50
N GLU A 150 2.72 10.61 -11.40
CA GLU A 150 2.46 11.85 -10.66
C GLU A 150 1.31 11.62 -9.70
N LEU A 151 1.38 12.25 -8.54
CA LEU A 151 0.25 12.31 -7.61
C LEU A 151 -0.62 13.51 -7.97
N SER A 152 -1.91 13.28 -8.14
CA SER A 152 -2.87 14.34 -8.52
C SER A 152 -2.72 15.58 -7.62
N GLY A 153 -2.53 16.75 -8.24
CA GLY A 153 -2.37 18.02 -7.54
C GLY A 153 -1.02 18.24 -6.81
N HIS A 154 -0.12 17.25 -6.83
CA HIS A 154 1.17 17.34 -6.15
C HIS A 154 2.39 17.24 -7.09
N GLY A 155 2.22 16.64 -8.26
CA GLY A 155 3.27 16.53 -9.27
C GLY A 155 4.07 15.23 -9.22
N PRO A 156 5.27 15.21 -9.83
CA PRO A 156 6.07 14.01 -9.99
C PRO A 156 6.46 13.35 -8.67
N LEU A 157 6.36 12.01 -8.62
CA LEU A 157 6.67 11.25 -7.41
C LEU A 157 8.12 11.40 -6.95
N ALA A 158 9.06 11.49 -7.88
CA ALA A 158 10.47 11.67 -7.55
C ALA A 158 10.71 12.92 -6.70
N ASP A 159 10.05 14.03 -7.04
CA ASP A 159 10.15 15.29 -6.28
C ASP A 159 9.53 15.16 -4.90
N LEU A 160 8.40 14.47 -4.79
CA LEU A 160 7.73 14.24 -3.51
C LEU A 160 8.54 13.34 -2.58
N ILE A 161 9.15 12.29 -3.12
CA ILE A 161 10.02 11.38 -2.36
C ILE A 161 11.21 12.13 -1.80
N ALA A 162 11.83 13.00 -2.58
CA ALA A 162 12.97 13.81 -2.14
C ALA A 162 12.65 14.69 -0.93
N GLN A 163 11.39 15.05 -0.73
CA GLN A 163 10.90 15.89 0.37
C GLN A 163 10.19 15.11 1.47
N ALA A 164 9.91 13.81 1.27
CA ALA A 164 9.16 13.03 2.24
C ALA A 164 9.93 12.88 3.56
N PRO A 165 9.29 13.11 4.71
CA PRO A 165 9.96 13.06 6.00
C PRO A 165 10.46 11.67 6.37
N ASP A 166 9.84 10.61 5.83
CA ASP A 166 10.17 9.21 6.05
C ASP A 166 11.03 8.58 4.93
N ARG A 167 11.61 9.40 4.05
CA ARG A 167 12.36 8.92 2.87
C ARG A 167 13.53 7.98 3.19
N GLY A 168 14.09 8.07 4.38
CA GLY A 168 15.17 7.20 4.84
C GLY A 168 14.71 5.91 5.52
N GLY A 169 13.40 5.68 5.61
CA GLY A 169 12.83 4.57 6.38
C GLY A 169 12.68 3.25 5.65
N ILE A 170 12.90 3.22 4.34
CA ILE A 170 12.80 1.99 3.55
C ILE A 170 14.07 1.18 3.74
N LEU A 171 13.92 -0.03 4.28
CA LEU A 171 15.02 -0.93 4.63
C LEU A 171 15.36 -1.89 3.49
N ASP A 172 14.37 -2.26 2.69
CA ASP A 172 14.49 -3.28 1.66
C ASP A 172 13.38 -3.17 0.62
N ALA A 173 13.65 -3.66 -0.60
CA ALA A 173 12.68 -3.77 -1.67
C ALA A 173 12.83 -5.13 -2.37
N VAL A 174 11.73 -5.87 -2.51
CA VAL A 174 11.70 -7.20 -3.11
C VAL A 174 10.86 -7.17 -4.38
N ALA A 175 11.53 -7.30 -5.54
CA ALA A 175 10.88 -7.15 -6.85
C ALA A 175 9.90 -8.29 -7.16
N ASP A 176 10.30 -9.53 -6.89
CA ASP A 176 9.61 -10.75 -7.33
C ASP A 176 8.72 -11.37 -6.25
N TRP A 177 8.31 -10.59 -5.28
CA TRP A 177 7.60 -11.08 -4.11
C TRP A 177 6.26 -11.78 -4.43
N MET A 178 5.60 -11.38 -5.52
CA MET A 178 4.33 -12.01 -5.93
C MET A 178 4.52 -13.44 -6.43
N GLU A 179 5.70 -13.80 -6.92
CA GLU A 179 6.01 -15.14 -7.42
C GLU A 179 6.20 -16.14 -6.27
N ASP A 180 6.87 -15.72 -5.20
CA ASP A 180 7.11 -16.54 -4.01
C ASP A 180 7.06 -15.69 -2.73
N PRO A 181 5.84 -15.31 -2.29
CA PRO A 181 5.70 -14.44 -1.13
C PRO A 181 6.11 -15.11 0.19
N GLU A 182 6.10 -16.44 0.25
CA GLU A 182 6.47 -17.16 1.47
C GLU A 182 7.95 -17.09 1.78
N SER A 183 8.79 -16.98 0.75
CA SER A 183 10.24 -16.86 0.92
C SER A 183 10.68 -15.50 1.46
N VAL A 184 9.90 -14.46 1.28
CA VAL A 184 10.27 -13.07 1.64
C VAL A 184 10.59 -12.94 3.12
N ILE A 185 9.73 -13.46 4.00
CA ILE A 185 9.93 -13.39 5.45
C ILE A 185 11.05 -14.34 5.89
N ALA A 186 11.12 -15.55 5.33
CA ALA A 186 12.17 -16.51 5.63
C ALA A 186 13.56 -15.92 5.34
N ASP A 187 13.75 -15.31 4.18
CA ASP A 187 15.00 -14.65 3.80
C ASP A 187 15.32 -13.48 4.72
N SER A 188 14.31 -12.72 5.15
CA SER A 188 14.48 -11.61 6.08
C SER A 188 14.88 -12.08 7.49
N ASP A 189 14.34 -13.19 7.94
CA ASP A 189 14.67 -13.78 9.25
C ASP A 189 16.10 -14.34 9.24
N GLU A 190 16.51 -14.99 8.16
CA GLU A 190 17.90 -15.45 7.96
C GLU A 190 18.88 -14.26 7.99
N LEU A 191 18.54 -13.18 7.30
CA LEU A 191 19.36 -11.97 7.28
C LEU A 191 19.47 -11.34 8.68
N LEU A 192 18.37 -11.33 9.46
CA LEU A 192 18.37 -10.82 10.82
C LEU A 192 19.15 -11.71 11.77
N GLU A 193 19.15 -13.02 11.56
CA GLU A 193 19.98 -13.94 12.32
C GLU A 193 21.46 -13.74 12.00
N GLU A 194 21.83 -13.58 10.75
CA GLU A 194 23.18 -13.25 10.33
C GLU A 194 23.67 -11.93 10.93
N LEU A 195 22.79 -10.91 10.98
CA LEU A 195 23.10 -9.60 11.57
C LEU A 195 23.15 -9.63 13.10
N ARG A 196 22.60 -10.64 13.76
CA ARG A 196 22.70 -10.86 15.19
C ARG A 196 23.98 -11.55 15.62
N LEU A 197 24.76 -12.06 14.70
CA LEU A 197 26.10 -12.56 14.93
C LEU A 197 27.10 -11.40 14.64
N PRO A 198 28.09 -11.10 15.45
CA PRO A 198 28.69 -11.98 16.42
C PRO A 198 28.32 -11.58 17.84
N ARG A 199 28.02 -12.57 18.63
CA ARG A 199 28.18 -12.40 20.06
C ARG A 199 29.67 -12.42 20.29
N LEU A 200 30.21 -11.29 20.67
CA LEU A 200 31.54 -11.23 21.21
C LEU A 200 31.55 -12.13 22.47
N GLU A 201 32.34 -13.18 22.42
CA GLU A 201 32.77 -13.90 23.60
C GLU A 201 33.66 -13.01 24.47
#